data_e916700e745ffc40e24651d5cadede9b
#
_entry.id   e916700e745ffc40e24651d5cadede9b
#
_cell.length_a   1.000
_cell.length_b   1.000
_cell.length_c   1.000
_cell.angle_alpha   90.00
_cell.angle_beta   90.00
_cell.angle_gamma   90.00
#
_symmetry.space_group_name_H-M   'P 1'
#
loop_
_entity.id
_entity.type
_entity.pdbx_description
1 polymer ?
#
loop_
_entity_poly.entity_id
_entity_poly.type
_entity_poly.pdbx_seq_one_letter_code
_entity_poly.pdbx_strand_id
1 'polypeptide(L)'
;MVRAAAGRGHAQLDAFAILPGYRGTLVRDDYAACAKYDQQLTAVQLCCAHLIRSLRGIGDLDEPGTRVQRCWTEPVISALTDARAAVAKEARAGGATALDGKVLHALRDRYDTAVAWGIATNAHRDWPSGRHPGYTLARRLQARATQVWRFAADFAVPFTNNPAEQPQRMVKLQMKIGGCWRSVRAAARYCLIRSCLGTARNHGIHPLDALRDAMAGNPWMPPQTP
;
A
#
# COMPACT_ATOMS: atom_id res chain seq x y z
N MET A 1 -9.13 -11.26 -1.89
CA MET A 1 -8.83 -12.67 -1.53
C MET A 1 -7.75 -12.70 -0.45
N VAL A 2 -7.85 -13.58 0.54
CA VAL A 2 -6.83 -13.81 1.58
C VAL A 2 -6.36 -15.26 1.46
N ARG A 3 -5.05 -15.47 1.46
CA ARG A 3 -4.45 -16.82 1.43
C ARG A 3 -3.40 -16.97 2.52
N ALA A 4 -3.21 -18.20 3.00
CA ALA A 4 -2.18 -18.54 3.96
C ALA A 4 -1.01 -19.23 3.25
N ALA A 5 0.20 -18.89 3.65
CA ALA A 5 1.43 -19.53 3.21
C ALA A 5 2.42 -19.67 4.38
N ALA A 6 3.38 -20.57 4.27
CA ALA A 6 4.43 -20.75 5.26
C ALA A 6 5.47 -19.59 5.26
N GLY A 7 5.44 -18.73 4.24
CA GLY A 7 6.34 -17.60 4.11
C GLY A 7 5.74 -16.51 3.21
N ARG A 8 6.52 -15.46 2.96
CA ARG A 8 6.12 -14.31 2.12
C ARG A 8 7.11 -13.99 0.98
N GLY A 9 8.04 -14.91 0.69
CA GLY A 9 9.02 -14.75 -0.38
C GLY A 9 8.42 -14.89 -1.79
N HIS A 10 9.27 -14.77 -2.80
CA HIS A 10 8.88 -14.85 -4.21
C HIS A 10 8.17 -16.16 -4.54
N ALA A 11 8.67 -17.30 -4.08
CA ALA A 11 8.07 -18.61 -4.34
C ALA A 11 6.62 -18.71 -3.87
N GLN A 12 6.28 -18.11 -2.70
CA GLN A 12 4.92 -18.09 -2.19
C GLN A 12 3.99 -17.15 -2.98
N LEU A 13 4.52 -16.00 -3.42
CA LEU A 13 3.78 -15.09 -4.29
C LEU A 13 3.50 -15.71 -5.66
N ASP A 14 4.48 -16.40 -6.24
CA ASP A 14 4.32 -17.15 -7.50
C ASP A 14 3.29 -18.27 -7.36
N ALA A 15 3.35 -19.04 -6.27
CA ALA A 15 2.42 -20.14 -6.00
C ALA A 15 0.96 -19.67 -5.83
N PHE A 16 0.73 -18.41 -5.49
CA PHE A 16 -0.62 -17.84 -5.48
C PHE A 16 -1.20 -17.58 -6.88
N ALA A 17 -0.34 -17.56 -7.92
CA ALA A 17 -0.67 -17.40 -9.33
C ALA A 17 -1.50 -16.15 -9.68
N ILE A 18 -1.52 -15.14 -8.81
CA ILE A 18 -2.25 -13.87 -9.01
C ILE A 18 -1.34 -12.85 -9.69
N LEU A 19 -0.24 -12.48 -9.02
CA LEU A 19 0.68 -11.46 -9.53
C LEU A 19 1.39 -11.88 -10.83
N PRO A 20 1.80 -13.14 -11.02
CA PRO A 20 2.39 -13.57 -12.29
C PRO A 20 1.52 -13.32 -13.53
N GLY A 21 0.20 -13.48 -13.37
CA GLY A 21 -0.78 -13.24 -14.44
C GLY A 21 -1.36 -11.84 -14.52
N TYR A 22 -1.15 -11.00 -13.50
CA TYR A 22 -1.77 -9.67 -13.44
C TYR A 22 -1.01 -8.65 -14.29
N ARG A 23 -1.74 -7.82 -15.02
CA ARG A 23 -1.21 -6.79 -15.93
C ARG A 23 -1.74 -5.39 -15.65
N GLY A 24 -2.71 -5.24 -14.74
CA GLY A 24 -3.33 -3.96 -14.42
C GLY A 24 -2.48 -3.07 -13.50
N THR A 25 -3.10 -2.07 -12.91
CA THR A 25 -2.46 -1.19 -11.93
C THR A 25 -2.43 -1.84 -10.54
N LEU A 26 -1.25 -1.95 -9.94
CA LEU A 26 -1.08 -2.52 -8.61
C LEU A 26 -0.83 -1.44 -7.56
N VAL A 27 -1.67 -1.38 -6.53
CA VAL A 27 -1.44 -0.54 -5.34
C VAL A 27 -0.88 -1.41 -4.23
N ARG A 28 0.35 -1.13 -3.78
CA ARG A 28 1.06 -1.97 -2.81
C ARG A 28 1.89 -1.16 -1.82
N ASP A 29 2.29 -1.79 -0.73
CA ASP A 29 3.41 -1.31 0.07
C ASP A 29 4.74 -1.47 -0.69
N ASP A 30 5.84 -1.04 -0.09
CA ASP A 30 7.16 -1.15 -0.71
C ASP A 30 7.87 -2.48 -0.36
N TYR A 31 7.11 -3.58 -0.31
CA TYR A 31 7.70 -4.90 -0.07
C TYR A 31 8.49 -5.37 -1.29
N ALA A 32 9.78 -5.63 -1.07
CA ALA A 32 10.73 -5.91 -2.15
C ALA A 32 10.35 -7.11 -3.02
N ALA A 33 9.75 -8.17 -2.44
CA ALA A 33 9.35 -9.34 -3.20
C ALA A 33 8.26 -9.05 -4.26
N CYS A 34 7.49 -7.98 -4.11
CA CYS A 34 6.51 -7.58 -5.11
C CYS A 34 7.13 -6.83 -6.28
N ALA A 35 8.32 -6.23 -6.09
CA ALA A 35 8.94 -5.38 -7.12
C ALA A 35 9.33 -6.14 -8.39
N LYS A 36 9.54 -7.46 -8.32
CA LYS A 36 9.84 -8.26 -9.50
C LYS A 36 8.72 -8.27 -10.56
N TYR A 37 7.49 -7.97 -10.14
CA TYR A 37 6.33 -7.93 -11.05
C TYR A 37 6.10 -6.56 -11.68
N ASP A 38 6.79 -5.51 -11.21
CA ASP A 38 6.55 -4.12 -11.63
C ASP A 38 6.67 -3.94 -13.15
N GLN A 39 7.61 -4.64 -13.81
CA GLN A 39 7.85 -4.52 -15.26
C GLN A 39 6.70 -5.04 -16.13
N GLN A 40 5.88 -5.96 -15.62
CA GLN A 40 4.76 -6.54 -16.35
C GLN A 40 3.43 -5.81 -16.12
N LEU A 41 3.40 -4.88 -15.16
CA LEU A 41 2.20 -4.13 -14.77
C LEU A 41 2.02 -2.90 -15.65
N THR A 42 0.78 -2.53 -15.92
CA THR A 42 0.44 -1.24 -16.56
C THR A 42 0.93 -0.07 -15.71
N ALA A 43 0.77 -0.15 -14.41
CA ALA A 43 1.27 0.86 -13.47
C ALA A 43 1.39 0.30 -12.05
N VAL A 44 2.21 0.99 -11.25
CA VAL A 44 2.35 0.74 -9.81
C VAL A 44 2.05 2.03 -9.06
N GLN A 45 1.28 1.93 -7.97
CA GLN A 45 1.14 2.97 -6.95
C GLN A 45 1.72 2.44 -5.64
N LEU A 46 2.70 3.14 -5.10
CA LEU A 46 3.14 2.89 -3.72
C LEU A 46 2.15 3.47 -2.72
N CYS A 47 1.79 2.69 -1.71
CA CYS A 47 0.86 3.11 -0.68
C CYS A 47 1.40 4.32 0.10
N CYS A 48 0.84 5.49 -0.13
CA CYS A 48 1.29 6.73 0.51
C CYS A 48 1.10 6.71 2.04
N ALA A 49 0.14 5.95 2.58
CA ALA A 49 0.00 5.79 4.03
C ALA A 49 1.21 5.08 4.66
N HIS A 50 1.80 4.09 3.96
CA HIS A 50 3.04 3.43 4.41
C HIS A 50 4.25 4.37 4.28
N LEU A 51 4.33 5.14 3.20
CA LEU A 51 5.39 6.13 3.02
C LEU A 51 5.35 7.21 4.10
N ILE A 52 4.16 7.77 4.40
CA ILE A 52 3.98 8.75 5.47
C ILE A 52 4.37 8.18 6.84
N ARG A 53 4.02 6.92 7.12
CA ARG A 53 4.45 6.25 8.36
C ARG A 53 5.97 6.12 8.43
N SER A 54 6.62 5.75 7.32
CA SER A 54 8.09 5.67 7.25
C SER A 54 8.74 7.03 7.42
N LEU A 55 8.20 8.09 6.81
CA LEU A 55 8.68 9.47 6.96
C LEU A 55 8.57 9.95 8.42
N ARG A 56 7.45 9.68 9.10
CA ARG A 56 7.30 9.98 10.53
C ARG A 56 8.31 9.22 11.38
N GLY A 57 8.51 7.92 11.09
CA GLY A 57 9.52 7.12 11.79
C GLY A 57 10.96 7.66 11.61
N ILE A 58 11.29 8.24 10.46
CA ILE A 58 12.58 8.95 10.30
C ILE A 58 12.63 10.19 11.19
N GLY A 59 11.54 10.96 11.27
CA GLY A 59 11.45 12.11 12.17
C GLY A 59 11.64 11.75 13.65
N ASP A 60 11.20 10.54 14.05
CA ASP A 60 11.31 10.05 15.42
C ASP A 60 12.72 9.49 15.77
N LEU A 61 13.57 9.24 14.76
CA LEU A 61 14.97 8.81 14.98
C LEU A 61 15.89 9.95 15.39
N ASP A 62 15.51 11.19 15.13
CA ASP A 62 16.29 12.36 15.51
C ASP A 62 16.03 12.68 17.00
N GLU A 63 17.10 12.94 17.76
CA GLU A 63 17.01 13.25 19.19
C GLU A 63 16.10 14.47 19.46
N PRO A 64 15.39 14.47 20.62
CA PRO A 64 14.61 15.63 21.06
C PRO A 64 15.54 16.87 21.16
N GLY A 65 15.30 17.86 20.35
CA GLY A 65 16.13 19.07 20.25
C GLY A 65 16.80 19.30 18.89
N THR A 66 16.99 18.26 18.08
CA THR A 66 17.52 18.36 16.72
C THR A 66 16.41 18.54 15.65
N ARG A 67 15.39 19.32 15.97
CA ARG A 67 14.24 19.60 15.07
C ARG A 67 14.62 20.08 13.67
N VAL A 68 15.78 20.69 13.52
CA VAL A 68 16.28 21.21 12.23
C VAL A 68 16.44 20.09 11.18
N GLN A 69 16.69 18.86 11.61
CA GLN A 69 16.93 17.72 10.71
C GLN A 69 15.65 17.00 10.27
N ARG A 70 14.51 17.26 10.93
CA ARG A 70 13.18 16.75 10.54
C ARG A 70 12.57 17.50 9.36
N CYS A 71 13.16 18.63 8.99
CA CYS A 71 12.53 19.57 8.07
C CYS A 71 12.18 18.98 6.71
N TRP A 72 12.92 17.99 6.21
CA TRP A 72 12.65 17.41 4.90
C TRP A 72 11.44 16.46 4.86
N THR A 73 11.13 15.75 5.96
CA THR A 73 10.01 14.77 5.98
C THR A 73 8.66 15.44 6.01
N GLU A 74 8.52 16.54 6.75
CA GLU A 74 7.25 17.29 6.85
C GLU A 74 6.77 17.88 5.53
N PRO A 75 7.59 18.58 4.72
CA PRO A 75 7.17 19.04 3.40
C PRO A 75 6.80 17.90 2.45
N VAL A 76 7.47 16.72 2.53
CA VAL A 76 7.08 15.54 1.75
C VAL A 76 5.69 15.06 2.17
N ILE A 77 5.45 14.94 3.48
CA ILE A 77 4.13 14.52 4.02
C ILE A 77 3.05 15.53 3.62
N SER A 78 3.35 16.83 3.77
CA SER A 78 2.41 17.90 3.39
C SER A 78 2.08 17.84 1.90
N ALA A 79 3.07 17.74 1.01
CA ALA A 79 2.83 17.64 -0.43
C ALA A 79 1.92 16.46 -0.79
N LEU A 80 2.12 15.29 -0.18
CA LEU A 80 1.29 14.10 -0.41
C LEU A 80 -0.13 14.26 0.16
N THR A 81 -0.28 14.87 1.33
CA THR A 81 -1.61 15.08 1.95
C THR A 81 -2.41 16.16 1.23
N ASP A 82 -1.74 17.24 0.78
CA ASP A 82 -2.36 18.30 -0.01
C ASP A 82 -2.83 17.75 -1.36
N ALA A 83 -2.00 16.94 -2.02
CA ALA A 83 -2.37 16.26 -3.26
C ALA A 83 -3.59 15.35 -3.07
N ARG A 84 -3.63 14.57 -1.99
CA ARG A 84 -4.80 13.75 -1.64
C ARG A 84 -6.05 14.59 -1.46
N ALA A 85 -5.95 15.73 -0.78
CA ALA A 85 -7.07 16.64 -0.56
C ALA A 85 -7.55 17.26 -1.89
N ALA A 86 -6.63 17.66 -2.76
CA ALA A 86 -6.93 18.17 -4.09
C ALA A 86 -7.64 17.12 -4.96
N VAL A 87 -7.12 15.89 -5.02
CA VAL A 87 -7.77 14.77 -5.72
C VAL A 87 -9.18 14.53 -5.20
N ALA A 88 -9.38 14.50 -3.88
CA ALA A 88 -10.69 14.29 -3.29
C ALA A 88 -11.67 15.43 -3.58
N LYS A 89 -11.19 16.66 -3.71
CA LYS A 89 -11.99 17.84 -4.09
C LYS A 89 -12.42 17.75 -5.56
N GLU A 90 -11.49 17.54 -6.48
CA GLU A 90 -11.76 17.45 -7.91
C GLU A 90 -12.63 16.23 -8.27
N ALA A 91 -12.39 15.09 -7.65
CA ALA A 91 -13.22 13.89 -7.84
C ALA A 91 -14.67 14.09 -7.39
N ARG A 92 -14.92 14.89 -6.34
CA ARG A 92 -16.29 15.24 -5.91
C ARG A 92 -16.97 16.25 -6.85
N ALA A 93 -16.20 17.17 -7.42
CA ALA A 93 -16.72 18.12 -8.39
C ALA A 93 -17.14 17.44 -9.70
N GLY A 94 -16.57 16.28 -10.01
CA GLY A 94 -16.84 15.52 -11.22
C GLY A 94 -16.15 16.09 -12.46
N GLY A 95 -16.06 15.27 -13.51
CA GLY A 95 -15.50 15.68 -14.80
C GLY A 95 -13.97 15.54 -14.94
N ALA A 96 -13.20 15.57 -13.84
CA ALA A 96 -11.77 15.35 -13.88
C ALA A 96 -11.40 13.89 -13.54
N THR A 97 -10.41 13.36 -14.25
CA THR A 97 -9.83 12.03 -13.99
C THR A 97 -8.39 12.09 -13.47
N ALA A 98 -7.80 13.28 -13.46
CA ALA A 98 -6.45 13.59 -12.97
C ALA A 98 -6.42 15.02 -12.42
N LEU A 99 -5.42 15.34 -11.58
CA LEU A 99 -5.18 16.72 -11.18
C LEU A 99 -4.74 17.57 -12.37
N ASP A 100 -5.14 18.84 -12.34
CA ASP A 100 -4.62 19.84 -13.28
C ASP A 100 -3.08 19.84 -13.28
N GLY A 101 -2.49 19.97 -14.47
CA GLY A 101 -1.04 19.85 -14.64
C GLY A 101 -0.25 20.87 -13.83
N LYS A 102 -0.75 22.11 -13.67
CA LYS A 102 -0.06 23.17 -12.89
C LYS A 102 -0.09 22.84 -11.40
N VAL A 103 -1.25 22.37 -10.90
CA VAL A 103 -1.41 21.97 -9.50
C VAL A 103 -0.50 20.78 -9.19
N LEU A 104 -0.52 19.76 -10.06
CA LEU A 104 0.33 18.57 -9.90
C LEU A 104 1.82 18.95 -9.92
N HIS A 105 2.23 19.82 -10.83
CA HIS A 105 3.63 20.29 -10.93
C HIS A 105 4.07 21.00 -9.65
N ALA A 106 3.29 21.96 -9.16
CA ALA A 106 3.62 22.70 -7.94
C ALA A 106 3.76 21.80 -6.70
N LEU A 107 2.89 20.79 -6.57
CA LEU A 107 2.96 19.80 -5.49
C LEU A 107 4.18 18.88 -5.64
N ARG A 108 4.50 18.48 -6.88
CA ARG A 108 5.68 17.69 -7.21
C ARG A 108 6.97 18.42 -6.90
N ASP A 109 7.08 19.70 -7.25
CA ASP A 109 8.26 20.50 -6.99
C ASP A 109 8.55 20.61 -5.49
N ARG A 110 7.51 20.80 -4.68
CA ARG A 110 7.65 20.79 -3.21
C ARG A 110 8.17 19.45 -2.71
N TYR A 111 7.61 18.35 -3.21
CA TYR A 111 8.04 17.00 -2.87
C TYR A 111 9.48 16.75 -3.31
N ASP A 112 9.83 17.01 -4.56
CA ASP A 112 11.15 16.75 -5.14
C ASP A 112 12.24 17.58 -4.44
N THR A 113 11.96 18.86 -4.15
CA THR A 113 12.85 19.75 -3.38
C THR A 113 13.09 19.20 -1.97
N ALA A 114 12.04 18.78 -1.28
CA ALA A 114 12.17 18.23 0.07
C ALA A 114 12.90 16.87 0.08
N VAL A 115 12.66 16.02 -0.90
CA VAL A 115 13.38 14.74 -1.06
C VAL A 115 14.87 14.98 -1.36
N ALA A 116 15.20 15.93 -2.25
CA ALA A 116 16.59 16.30 -2.54
C ALA A 116 17.29 16.81 -1.28
N TRP A 117 16.61 17.63 -0.48
CA TRP A 117 17.12 18.08 0.81
C TRP A 117 17.34 16.91 1.79
N GLY A 118 16.40 15.96 1.85
CA GLY A 118 16.56 14.75 2.65
C GLY A 118 17.78 13.91 2.25
N ILE A 119 18.07 13.82 0.96
CA ILE A 119 19.29 13.17 0.45
C ILE A 119 20.53 13.92 0.93
N ALA A 120 20.61 15.22 0.70
CA ALA A 120 21.76 16.05 1.04
C ALA A 120 22.06 16.02 2.56
N THR A 121 21.03 16.19 3.37
CA THR A 121 21.15 16.24 4.84
C THR A 121 21.62 14.90 5.43
N ASN A 122 21.23 13.76 4.85
CA ASN A 122 21.53 12.45 5.40
C ASN A 122 22.67 11.71 4.69
N ALA A 123 23.28 12.29 3.63
CA ALA A 123 24.29 11.60 2.81
C ALA A 123 25.54 11.19 3.59
N HIS A 124 25.94 12.02 4.56
CA HIS A 124 27.17 11.85 5.35
C HIS A 124 26.91 11.64 6.84
N ARG A 125 25.68 11.33 7.22
CA ARG A 125 25.37 11.01 8.62
C ARG A 125 25.81 9.59 8.95
N ASP A 126 26.59 9.46 10.00
CA ASP A 126 26.98 8.17 10.54
C ASP A 126 25.78 7.40 11.07
N TRP A 127 25.78 6.11 10.82
CA TRP A 127 24.74 5.19 11.29
C TRP A 127 25.33 3.81 11.57
N PRO A 128 25.04 3.19 12.74
CA PRO A 128 25.71 1.94 13.16
C PRO A 128 25.61 0.78 12.17
N SER A 129 24.53 0.72 11.38
CA SER A 129 24.29 -0.34 10.38
C SER A 129 24.58 0.10 8.93
N GLY A 130 25.44 1.09 8.73
CA GLY A 130 25.82 1.59 7.40
C GLY A 130 25.20 2.95 7.06
N ARG A 131 24.38 3.04 6.02
CA ARG A 131 23.78 4.31 5.60
C ARG A 131 22.60 4.70 6.47
N HIS A 132 22.49 5.99 6.80
CA HIS A 132 21.37 6.52 7.57
C HIS A 132 20.01 6.16 6.92
N PRO A 133 19.00 5.68 7.68
CA PRO A 133 17.69 5.29 7.14
C PRO A 133 17.00 6.42 6.38
N GLY A 134 17.16 7.68 6.82
CA GLY A 134 16.65 8.87 6.11
C GLY A 134 17.21 9.01 4.71
N TYR A 135 18.52 8.76 4.53
CA TYR A 135 19.13 8.76 3.18
C TYR A 135 18.52 7.68 2.29
N THR A 136 18.40 6.46 2.82
CA THR A 136 17.85 5.33 2.08
C THR A 136 16.40 5.58 1.67
N LEU A 137 15.58 6.14 2.58
CA LEU A 137 14.20 6.50 2.29
C LEU A 137 14.12 7.61 1.23
N ALA A 138 14.88 8.70 1.38
CA ALA A 138 14.87 9.82 0.44
C ALA A 138 15.29 9.39 -0.99
N ARG A 139 16.36 8.59 -1.12
CA ARG A 139 16.78 8.02 -2.41
C ARG A 139 15.72 7.14 -3.05
N ARG A 140 15.02 6.34 -2.24
CA ARG A 140 13.91 5.51 -2.71
C ARG A 140 12.72 6.34 -3.18
N LEU A 141 12.36 7.39 -2.45
CA LEU A 141 11.31 8.33 -2.83
C LEU A 141 11.64 9.05 -4.13
N GLN A 142 12.89 9.45 -4.33
CA GLN A 142 13.38 10.04 -5.58
C GLN A 142 13.25 9.04 -6.75
N ALA A 143 13.80 7.84 -6.59
CA ALA A 143 13.83 6.84 -7.66
C ALA A 143 12.43 6.36 -8.06
N ARG A 144 11.47 6.36 -7.13
CA ARG A 144 10.11 5.84 -7.34
C ARG A 144 9.04 6.93 -7.36
N ALA A 145 9.41 8.18 -7.62
CA ALA A 145 8.50 9.31 -7.58
C ALA A 145 7.26 9.10 -8.48
N THR A 146 7.42 8.53 -9.68
CA THR A 146 6.28 8.22 -10.56
C THR A 146 5.30 7.24 -9.92
N GLN A 147 5.80 6.23 -9.18
CA GLN A 147 4.96 5.26 -8.47
C GLN A 147 4.28 5.87 -7.22
N VAL A 148 4.86 6.92 -6.64
CA VAL A 148 4.27 7.64 -5.50
C VAL A 148 3.11 8.52 -5.95
N TRP A 149 3.21 9.15 -7.12
CA TRP A 149 2.30 10.18 -7.61
C TRP A 149 1.23 9.69 -8.58
N ARG A 150 1.14 8.39 -8.85
CA ARG A 150 0.18 7.82 -9.79
C ARG A 150 -1.27 8.18 -9.45
N PHE A 151 -1.65 8.16 -8.17
CA PHE A 151 -3.00 8.49 -7.69
C PHE A 151 -3.46 9.92 -8.05
N ALA A 152 -2.52 10.84 -8.22
CA ALA A 152 -2.80 12.22 -8.59
C ALA A 152 -2.91 12.40 -10.12
N ALA A 153 -2.26 11.52 -10.88
CA ALA A 153 -2.32 11.47 -12.34
C ALA A 153 -3.48 10.59 -12.87
N ASP A 154 -4.11 9.81 -12.02
CA ASP A 154 -5.24 8.93 -12.35
C ASP A 154 -6.08 8.71 -11.09
N PHE A 155 -7.28 9.30 -11.03
CA PHE A 155 -8.18 9.23 -9.87
C PHE A 155 -8.79 7.84 -9.63
N ALA A 156 -8.72 6.94 -10.62
CA ALA A 156 -9.09 5.54 -10.43
C ALA A 156 -8.08 4.78 -9.53
N VAL A 157 -6.87 5.35 -9.35
CA VAL A 157 -5.82 4.76 -8.53
C VAL A 157 -5.89 5.30 -7.11
N PRO A 158 -6.16 4.46 -6.08
CA PRO A 158 -6.30 4.94 -4.72
C PRO A 158 -4.95 5.33 -4.09
N PHE A 159 -4.99 6.33 -3.21
CA PHE A 159 -3.85 6.83 -2.42
C PHE A 159 -3.24 5.76 -1.51
N THR A 160 -4.01 4.77 -1.07
CA THR A 160 -3.58 3.73 -0.12
C THR A 160 -4.08 2.35 -0.52
N ASN A 161 -3.39 1.30 -0.08
CA ASN A 161 -3.82 -0.10 -0.19
C ASN A 161 -4.68 -0.57 1.01
N ASN A 162 -5.14 0.35 1.88
CA ASN A 162 -5.93 0.02 3.06
C ASN A 162 -7.13 -0.90 2.78
N PRO A 163 -7.91 -0.72 1.69
CA PRO A 163 -9.01 -1.63 1.38
C PRO A 163 -8.57 -3.09 1.20
N ALA A 164 -7.39 -3.30 0.59
CA ALA A 164 -6.82 -4.64 0.41
C ALA A 164 -6.25 -5.22 1.73
N GLU A 165 -5.84 -4.37 2.66
CA GLU A 165 -5.31 -4.79 3.97
C GLU A 165 -6.40 -5.10 5.00
N GLN A 166 -7.57 -4.46 4.90
CA GLN A 166 -8.67 -4.66 5.87
C GLN A 166 -9.04 -6.13 6.09
N PRO A 167 -9.21 -6.97 5.05
CA PRO A 167 -9.51 -8.39 5.23
C PRO A 167 -8.42 -9.14 6.00
N GLN A 168 -7.17 -8.70 5.90
CA GLN A 168 -6.02 -9.32 6.57
C GLN A 168 -5.95 -8.97 8.07
N ARG A 169 -6.59 -7.87 8.50
CA ARG A 169 -6.58 -7.47 9.93
C ARG A 169 -7.20 -8.54 10.82
N MET A 170 -8.28 -9.19 10.38
CA MET A 170 -8.91 -10.26 11.14
C MET A 170 -8.03 -11.50 11.24
N VAL A 171 -7.24 -11.80 10.19
CA VAL A 171 -6.25 -12.87 10.22
C VAL A 171 -5.14 -12.55 11.22
N LYS A 172 -4.61 -11.33 11.18
CA LYS A 172 -3.59 -10.86 12.15
C LYS A 172 -4.13 -10.83 13.58
N LEU A 173 -5.39 -10.43 13.78
CA LEU A 173 -6.04 -10.43 15.08
C LEU A 173 -6.14 -11.85 15.64
N GLN A 174 -6.59 -12.82 14.85
CA GLN A 174 -6.64 -14.22 15.24
C GLN A 174 -5.27 -14.77 15.61
N MET A 175 -4.23 -14.43 14.85
CA MET A 175 -2.85 -14.80 15.19
C MET A 175 -2.40 -14.22 16.55
N LYS A 176 -2.79 -12.99 16.83
CA LYS A 176 -2.35 -12.26 18.04
C LYS A 176 -3.13 -12.69 19.29
N ILE A 177 -4.44 -12.92 19.17
CA ILE A 177 -5.32 -13.25 20.30
C ILE A 177 -5.43 -14.77 20.51
N GLY A 178 -5.57 -15.53 19.42
CA GLY A 178 -5.76 -16.98 19.46
C GLY A 178 -4.46 -17.80 19.43
N GLY A 179 -3.31 -17.18 19.56
CA GLY A 179 -2.00 -17.87 19.62
C GLY A 179 -1.58 -18.54 18.31
N CYS A 180 -2.04 -18.03 17.14
CA CYS A 180 -1.82 -18.62 15.83
C CYS A 180 -2.65 -19.88 15.53
N TRP A 181 -2.44 -20.44 14.35
CA TRP A 181 -3.01 -21.73 13.95
C TRP A 181 -2.00 -22.85 14.17
N ARG A 182 -2.49 -24.00 14.62
CA ARG A 182 -1.65 -25.19 14.82
C ARG A 182 -1.05 -25.74 13.52
N SER A 183 -1.60 -25.35 12.36
CA SER A 183 -1.10 -25.78 11.06
C SER A 183 -1.44 -24.76 9.96
N VAL A 184 -0.64 -24.76 8.87
CA VAL A 184 -0.90 -23.97 7.65
C VAL A 184 -2.26 -24.35 7.05
N ARG A 185 -2.66 -25.62 7.14
CA ARG A 185 -3.98 -26.10 6.66
C ARG A 185 -5.14 -25.46 7.40
N ALA A 186 -5.05 -25.31 8.74
CA ALA A 186 -6.07 -24.63 9.53
C ALA A 186 -6.14 -23.14 9.19
N ALA A 187 -4.99 -22.48 9.04
CA ALA A 187 -4.91 -21.08 8.57
C ALA A 187 -5.53 -20.93 7.17
N ALA A 188 -5.25 -21.84 6.25
CA ALA A 188 -5.79 -21.82 4.89
C ALA A 188 -7.32 -21.91 4.88
N ARG A 189 -7.92 -22.81 5.69
CA ARG A 189 -9.37 -22.92 5.84
C ARG A 189 -10.00 -21.63 6.36
N TYR A 190 -9.40 -21.03 7.38
CA TYR A 190 -9.86 -19.75 7.90
C TYR A 190 -9.80 -18.64 6.83
N CYS A 191 -8.68 -18.55 6.10
CA CYS A 191 -8.51 -17.59 5.01
C CYS A 191 -9.53 -17.80 3.89
N LEU A 192 -9.87 -19.06 3.56
CA LEU A 192 -10.88 -19.40 2.55
C LEU A 192 -12.26 -18.88 2.95
N ILE A 193 -12.70 -19.16 4.19
CA ILE A 193 -13.98 -18.64 4.72
C ILE A 193 -13.99 -17.11 4.69
N ARG A 194 -12.93 -16.47 5.19
CA ARG A 194 -12.82 -15.00 5.18
C ARG A 194 -12.84 -14.41 3.78
N SER A 195 -12.21 -15.07 2.81
CA SER A 195 -12.25 -14.65 1.40
C SER A 195 -13.65 -14.77 0.81
N CYS A 196 -14.33 -15.87 1.05
CA CYS A 196 -15.71 -16.08 0.60
C CYS A 196 -16.63 -14.97 1.13
N LEU A 197 -16.67 -14.76 2.45
CA LEU A 197 -17.50 -13.74 3.08
C LEU A 197 -17.14 -12.31 2.63
N GLY A 198 -15.85 -12.02 2.48
CA GLY A 198 -15.40 -10.72 2.00
C GLY A 198 -15.77 -10.47 0.53
N THR A 199 -15.70 -11.50 -0.31
CA THR A 199 -16.10 -11.40 -1.72
C THR A 199 -17.61 -11.23 -1.84
N ALA A 200 -18.40 -12.03 -1.13
CA ALA A 200 -19.86 -11.90 -1.09
C ALA A 200 -20.28 -10.47 -0.70
N ARG A 201 -19.68 -9.93 0.37
CA ARG A 201 -19.94 -8.57 0.81
C ARG A 201 -19.63 -7.52 -0.27
N ASN A 202 -18.53 -7.66 -1.01
CA ASN A 202 -18.17 -6.75 -2.10
C ASN A 202 -19.16 -6.79 -3.27
N HIS A 203 -19.93 -7.89 -3.39
CA HIS A 203 -21.02 -8.03 -4.36
C HIS A 203 -22.41 -7.74 -3.77
N GLY A 204 -22.48 -7.12 -2.59
CA GLY A 204 -23.74 -6.74 -1.95
C GLY A 204 -24.46 -7.90 -1.23
N ILE A 205 -23.86 -9.09 -1.15
CA ILE A 205 -24.44 -10.25 -0.44
C ILE A 205 -24.12 -10.13 1.04
N HIS A 206 -25.15 -10.28 1.87
CA HIS A 206 -24.96 -10.25 3.33
C HIS A 206 -24.12 -11.46 3.78
N PRO A 207 -23.07 -11.29 4.60
CA PRO A 207 -22.16 -12.38 4.98
C PRO A 207 -22.85 -13.58 5.65
N LEU A 208 -23.91 -13.36 6.43
CA LEU A 208 -24.66 -14.44 7.08
C LEU A 208 -25.46 -15.25 6.06
N ASP A 209 -26.00 -14.62 5.01
CA ASP A 209 -26.71 -15.33 3.94
C ASP A 209 -25.76 -16.20 3.15
N ALA A 210 -24.58 -15.64 2.76
CA ALA A 210 -23.54 -16.41 2.10
C ALA A 210 -23.05 -17.61 2.94
N LEU A 211 -22.98 -17.45 4.26
CA LEU A 211 -22.61 -18.54 5.17
C LEU A 211 -23.71 -19.59 5.28
N ARG A 212 -24.99 -19.17 5.44
CA ARG A 212 -26.14 -20.07 5.49
C ARG A 212 -26.24 -20.93 4.23
N ASP A 213 -26.10 -20.30 3.06
CA ASP A 213 -26.19 -20.97 1.77
C ASP A 213 -25.04 -21.98 1.59
N ALA A 214 -23.82 -21.60 2.02
CA ALA A 214 -22.68 -22.51 2.01
C ALA A 214 -22.88 -23.71 2.93
N MET A 215 -23.48 -23.54 4.13
CA MET A 215 -23.81 -24.63 5.05
C MET A 215 -24.93 -25.50 4.53
N ALA A 216 -25.85 -24.96 3.73
CA ALA A 216 -26.92 -25.73 3.05
C ALA A 216 -26.39 -26.48 1.80
N GLY A 217 -25.08 -26.42 1.50
CA GLY A 217 -24.48 -27.09 0.34
C GLY A 217 -24.58 -26.30 -0.96
N ASN A 218 -25.04 -25.05 -0.91
CA ASN A 218 -25.23 -24.14 -2.06
C ASN A 218 -24.38 -22.88 -1.94
N PRO A 219 -23.01 -22.99 -1.92
CA PRO A 219 -22.15 -21.84 -1.71
C PRO A 219 -22.33 -20.82 -2.84
N TRP A 220 -22.58 -19.56 -2.46
CA TRP A 220 -22.56 -18.49 -3.41
C TRP A 220 -21.16 -18.35 -4.06
N MET A 221 -21.13 -18.23 -5.38
CA MET A 221 -19.92 -18.03 -6.16
C MET A 221 -19.98 -16.68 -6.87
N PRO A 222 -18.87 -15.91 -6.91
CA PRO A 222 -18.84 -14.67 -7.67
C PRO A 222 -19.03 -14.97 -9.17
N PRO A 223 -19.70 -14.06 -9.92
CA PRO A 223 -19.78 -14.18 -11.36
C PRO A 223 -18.36 -14.24 -11.95
N GLN A 224 -18.16 -15.14 -12.90
CA GLN A 224 -16.90 -15.19 -13.63
C GLN A 224 -16.83 -13.96 -14.51
N THR A 225 -15.78 -13.15 -14.34
CA THR A 225 -15.49 -12.05 -15.26
C THR A 225 -15.04 -12.66 -16.59
N PRO A 226 -15.63 -12.26 -17.73
CA PRO A 226 -15.21 -12.72 -19.06
C PRO A 226 -13.76 -12.38 -19.37
#